data_9001950ae488595d4f820da90cd48600
#
_entry.id   9001950ae488595d4f820da90cd48600
#
_cell.length_a   1.000
_cell.length_b   1.000
_cell.length_c   1.000
_cell.angle_alpha   90.00
_cell.angle_beta   90.00
_cell.angle_gamma   90.00
#
_symmetry.space_group_name_H-M   'P 1'
#
loop_
_entity.id
_entity.type
_entity.pdbx_description
1 polymer ?
#
loop_
_entity_poly.entity_id
_entity_poly.type
_entity_poly.pdbx_seq_one_letter_code
_entity_poly.pdbx_strand_id
1 'polypeptide(L)'
;MCSRCQPLHSSQFHDGPVGQSIGVHSMYENTMLDSRPDEVVSAVESAIGMRKAKKDVAGGKDAAASIIKLIRDVRKILPPEEIVEFFQTLTENKPAQMWEEFGERTAECMALGSLRLASLWQSAWVEGGGDQIPNNKLTEIKTSALKQKYENKTFLESLNLKDMAEGQILE
;
A
#
# COMPACT_ATOMS: atom_id res chain seq x y z
N MET A 1 0.89 -2.89 -2.71
CA MET A 1 0.38 -1.55 -2.32
C MET A 1 -0.57 -1.70 -1.13
N CYS A 2 -0.55 -0.79 -0.15
CA CYS A 2 -1.52 -0.84 0.95
C CYS A 2 -2.93 -0.55 0.40
N SER A 3 -3.86 -1.48 0.55
CA SER A 3 -5.22 -1.35 -0.02
C SER A 3 -5.96 -0.08 0.43
N ARG A 4 -5.59 0.52 1.56
CA ARG A 4 -6.22 1.73 2.10
C ARG A 4 -5.56 3.04 1.65
N CYS A 5 -4.37 2.98 1.04
CA CYS A 5 -3.71 4.14 0.44
C CYS A 5 -3.89 4.21 -1.08
N GLN A 6 -4.66 3.30 -1.66
CA GLN A 6 -5.04 3.30 -3.06
C GLN A 6 -6.39 4.03 -3.21
N PRO A 7 -6.45 5.15 -3.96
CA PRO A 7 -7.65 6.00 -4.04
C PRO A 7 -8.90 5.26 -4.49
N LEU A 8 -8.80 4.39 -5.51
CA LEU A 8 -9.93 3.66 -6.08
C LEU A 8 -10.57 2.68 -5.11
N HIS A 9 -9.79 2.09 -4.16
CA HIS A 9 -10.32 1.13 -3.17
C HIS A 9 -11.30 1.74 -2.17
N SER A 10 -11.31 3.06 -2.02
CA SER A 10 -12.18 3.78 -1.10
C SER A 10 -13.30 4.54 -1.81
N SER A 11 -13.57 4.21 -3.06
CA SER A 11 -14.58 4.88 -3.89
C SER A 11 -15.58 3.90 -4.50
N GLN A 12 -16.72 4.43 -4.93
CA GLN A 12 -17.70 3.68 -5.73
C GLN A 12 -17.23 3.48 -7.19
N PHE A 13 -16.14 4.13 -7.57
CA PHE A 13 -15.56 4.09 -8.92
C PHE A 13 -14.48 3.02 -9.07
N HIS A 14 -14.58 1.94 -8.31
CA HIS A 14 -13.59 0.87 -8.25
C HIS A 14 -13.04 0.46 -9.63
N ASP A 15 -13.90 0.34 -10.64
CA ASP A 15 -13.54 0.09 -12.04
C ASP A 15 -14.16 1.12 -13.00
N GLY A 16 -14.48 2.30 -12.48
CA GLY A 16 -15.23 3.33 -13.18
C GLY A 16 -16.75 3.16 -13.05
N PRO A 17 -17.51 4.16 -13.54
CA PRO A 17 -18.96 4.02 -13.68
C PRO A 17 -19.27 2.78 -14.51
N VAL A 18 -20.33 2.05 -14.16
CA VAL A 18 -20.70 0.79 -14.80
C VAL A 18 -20.67 0.92 -16.33
N GLY A 19 -19.72 0.20 -16.96
CA GLY A 19 -19.57 0.13 -18.41
C GLY A 19 -18.70 1.20 -19.08
N GLN A 20 -18.10 2.16 -18.34
CA GLN A 20 -17.38 3.27 -18.98
C GLN A 20 -15.86 3.27 -18.78
N SER A 21 -15.31 2.54 -17.83
CA SER A 21 -13.88 2.59 -17.51
C SER A 21 -13.33 1.24 -17.08
N ILE A 22 -13.76 0.17 -17.75
CA ILE A 22 -13.28 -1.19 -17.48
C ILE A 22 -11.74 -1.22 -17.59
N GLY A 23 -11.09 -1.69 -16.54
CA GLY A 23 -9.64 -1.85 -16.49
C GLY A 23 -8.87 -0.68 -15.89
N VAL A 24 -9.51 0.44 -15.51
CA VAL A 24 -8.83 1.57 -14.86
C VAL A 24 -8.13 1.13 -13.56
N HIS A 25 -8.77 0.28 -12.79
CA HIS A 25 -8.22 -0.23 -11.54
C HIS A 25 -6.91 -0.99 -11.76
N SER A 26 -6.95 -2.00 -12.64
CA SER A 26 -5.76 -2.79 -12.98
C SER A 26 -4.67 -1.94 -13.64
N MET A 27 -5.04 -0.96 -14.47
CA MET A 27 -4.10 -0.05 -15.08
C MET A 27 -3.38 0.80 -14.04
N TYR A 28 -4.11 1.40 -13.12
CA TYR A 28 -3.56 2.28 -12.09
C TYR A 28 -2.75 1.52 -11.03
N GLU A 29 -3.28 0.40 -10.54
CA GLU A 29 -2.69 -0.34 -9.42
C GLU A 29 -1.51 -1.23 -9.84
N ASN A 30 -1.59 -1.85 -11.02
CA ASN A 30 -0.60 -2.82 -11.46
C ASN A 30 0.21 -2.28 -12.65
N THR A 31 -0.43 -2.10 -13.81
CA THR A 31 0.31 -1.88 -15.06
C THR A 31 1.15 -0.61 -15.04
N MET A 32 0.62 0.48 -14.49
CA MET A 32 1.34 1.75 -14.35
C MET A 32 2.58 1.58 -13.46
N LEU A 33 2.44 0.94 -12.31
CA LEU A 33 3.54 0.77 -11.34
C LEU A 33 4.56 -0.26 -11.81
N ASP A 34 4.11 -1.41 -12.33
CA ASP A 34 4.98 -2.50 -12.79
C ASP A 34 5.82 -2.11 -14.00
N SER A 35 5.36 -1.11 -14.78
CA SER A 35 6.12 -0.62 -15.93
C SER A 35 7.39 0.17 -15.57
N ARG A 36 7.55 0.60 -14.30
CA ARG A 36 8.66 1.47 -13.85
C ARG A 36 8.99 1.32 -12.36
N PRO A 37 9.31 0.12 -11.88
CA PRO A 37 9.44 -0.17 -10.46
C PRO A 37 10.47 0.70 -9.74
N ASP A 38 11.61 0.97 -10.36
CA ASP A 38 12.69 1.77 -9.76
C ASP A 38 12.28 3.24 -9.59
N GLU A 39 11.56 3.81 -10.56
CA GLU A 39 11.04 5.17 -10.46
C GLU A 39 9.99 5.27 -9.34
N VAL A 40 9.12 4.28 -9.21
CA VAL A 40 8.11 4.21 -8.14
C VAL A 40 8.79 4.19 -6.78
N VAL A 41 9.77 3.30 -6.58
CA VAL A 41 10.50 3.20 -5.31
C VAL A 41 11.18 4.53 -4.98
N SER A 42 11.92 5.10 -5.93
CA SER A 42 12.62 6.38 -5.74
C SER A 42 11.66 7.53 -5.40
N ALA A 43 10.51 7.60 -6.07
CA ALA A 43 9.51 8.61 -5.83
C ALA A 43 8.88 8.47 -4.42
N VAL A 44 8.59 7.24 -3.99
CA VAL A 44 8.05 6.96 -2.65
C VAL A 44 9.07 7.27 -1.57
N GLU A 45 10.33 6.88 -1.74
CA GLU A 45 11.42 7.21 -0.80
C GLU A 45 11.60 8.73 -0.68
N SER A 46 11.57 9.43 -1.80
CA SER A 46 11.62 10.89 -1.85
C SER A 46 10.44 11.52 -1.11
N ALA A 47 9.23 11.01 -1.35
CA ALA A 47 8.02 11.45 -0.69
C ALA A 47 8.03 11.16 0.82
N ILE A 48 8.60 10.05 1.27
CA ILE A 48 8.82 9.79 2.70
C ILE A 48 9.82 10.80 3.27
N GLY A 49 10.94 11.02 2.59
CA GLY A 49 11.97 11.96 3.00
C GLY A 49 12.44 11.73 4.44
N MET A 50 12.45 12.79 5.25
CA MET A 50 12.80 12.72 6.68
C MET A 50 11.61 12.46 7.62
N ARG A 51 10.42 12.20 7.06
CA ARG A 51 9.24 11.89 7.89
C ARG A 51 9.44 10.56 8.61
N LYS A 52 8.98 10.47 9.84
CA LYS A 52 9.10 9.26 10.67
C LYS A 52 7.72 8.79 11.11
N ALA A 53 7.55 7.50 11.21
CA ALA A 53 6.41 6.90 11.87
C ALA A 53 6.33 7.35 13.33
N LYS A 54 5.11 7.52 13.84
CA LYS A 54 4.85 7.98 15.20
C LYS A 54 4.21 6.86 16.01
N LYS A 55 4.60 6.74 17.27
CA LYS A 55 3.94 5.85 18.24
C LYS A 55 2.72 6.58 18.86
N ASP A 56 1.73 6.88 18.03
CA ASP A 56 0.60 7.77 18.38
C ASP A 56 -0.78 7.09 18.28
N VAL A 57 -0.80 5.77 18.23
CA VAL A 57 -2.03 4.98 18.12
C VAL A 57 -2.21 4.14 19.39
N ALA A 58 -3.29 4.36 20.13
CA ALA A 58 -3.63 3.63 21.34
C ALA A 58 -4.92 2.83 21.14
N GLY A 59 -4.77 1.50 21.05
CA GLY A 59 -5.90 0.58 20.89
C GLY A 59 -6.65 0.68 19.57
N GLY A 60 -7.65 -0.17 19.42
CA GLY A 60 -8.37 -0.37 18.15
C GLY A 60 -9.18 0.84 17.68
N LYS A 61 -9.69 1.67 18.59
CA LYS A 61 -10.46 2.87 18.22
C LYS A 61 -9.58 3.91 17.53
N ASP A 62 -8.38 4.17 18.08
CA ASP A 62 -7.45 5.13 17.48
C ASP A 62 -6.88 4.57 16.17
N ALA A 63 -6.65 3.26 16.10
CA ALA A 63 -6.25 2.58 14.87
C ALA A 63 -7.30 2.80 13.76
N ALA A 64 -8.58 2.57 14.05
CA ALA A 64 -9.66 2.80 13.10
C ALA A 64 -9.75 4.28 12.69
N ALA A 65 -9.70 5.20 13.64
CA ALA A 65 -9.72 6.65 13.35
C ALA A 65 -8.54 7.08 12.47
N SER A 66 -7.34 6.51 12.71
CA SER A 66 -6.15 6.80 11.93
C SER A 66 -6.25 6.32 10.49
N ILE A 67 -6.88 5.16 10.25
CA ILE A 67 -7.14 4.64 8.90
C ILE A 67 -8.19 5.48 8.17
N ILE A 68 -9.27 5.88 8.86
CA ILE A 68 -10.27 6.77 8.27
C ILE A 68 -9.63 8.10 7.86
N LYS A 69 -8.73 8.63 8.71
CA LYS A 69 -7.97 9.84 8.37
C LYS A 69 -7.09 9.62 7.13
N LEU A 70 -6.35 8.52 7.06
CA LEU A 70 -5.53 8.17 5.90
C LEU A 70 -6.36 8.16 4.60
N ILE A 71 -7.52 7.49 4.61
CA ILE A 71 -8.41 7.43 3.44
C ILE A 71 -8.84 8.84 3.00
N ARG A 72 -9.20 9.70 3.96
CA ARG A 72 -9.59 11.09 3.66
C ARG A 72 -8.44 11.92 3.10
N ASP A 73 -7.24 11.76 3.64
CA ASP A 73 -6.05 12.49 3.19
C ASP A 73 -5.65 12.03 1.77
N VAL A 74 -5.65 10.74 1.49
CA VAL A 74 -5.40 10.17 0.16
C VAL A 74 -6.40 10.69 -0.88
N ARG A 75 -7.69 10.71 -0.55
CA ARG A 75 -8.72 11.25 -1.45
C ARG A 75 -8.61 12.75 -1.73
N LYS A 76 -7.96 13.51 -0.84
CA LYS A 76 -7.66 14.93 -1.10
C LYS A 76 -6.45 15.11 -2.01
N ILE A 77 -5.45 14.23 -1.90
CA ILE A 77 -4.25 14.28 -2.72
C ILE A 77 -4.57 13.83 -4.14
N LEU A 78 -5.32 12.75 -4.25
CA LEU A 78 -5.68 12.16 -5.54
C LEU A 78 -7.13 11.66 -5.50
N PRO A 79 -8.08 12.50 -5.92
CA PRO A 79 -9.47 12.12 -6.05
C PRO A 79 -9.62 10.95 -7.06
N PRO A 80 -10.35 9.87 -6.71
CA PRO A 80 -10.53 8.73 -7.62
C PRO A 80 -11.19 9.12 -8.96
N GLU A 81 -12.03 10.14 -8.93
CA GLU A 81 -12.74 10.68 -10.08
C GLU A 81 -11.75 11.16 -11.16
N GLU A 82 -10.67 11.86 -10.76
CA GLU A 82 -9.64 12.36 -11.68
C GLU A 82 -8.92 11.20 -12.40
N ILE A 83 -8.65 10.11 -11.69
CA ILE A 83 -8.02 8.91 -12.28
C ILE A 83 -8.90 8.32 -13.37
N VAL A 84 -10.19 8.18 -13.07
CA VAL A 84 -11.18 7.61 -14.00
C VAL A 84 -11.36 8.51 -15.23
N GLU A 85 -11.58 9.81 -15.01
CA GLU A 85 -11.77 10.78 -16.08
C GLU A 85 -10.55 10.84 -17.01
N PHE A 86 -9.37 10.94 -16.46
CA PHE A 86 -8.13 10.96 -17.24
C PHE A 86 -7.93 9.64 -18.02
N PHE A 87 -8.15 8.49 -17.39
CA PHE A 87 -8.04 7.20 -18.05
C PHE A 87 -8.93 7.07 -19.29
N GLN A 88 -10.12 7.66 -19.26
CA GLN A 88 -11.06 7.66 -20.39
C GLN A 88 -10.54 8.46 -21.60
N THR A 89 -9.67 9.44 -21.38
CA THR A 89 -9.09 10.23 -22.47
C THR A 89 -7.94 9.53 -23.19
N LEU A 90 -7.40 8.46 -22.58
CA LEU A 90 -6.19 7.81 -23.05
C LEU A 90 -6.48 6.78 -24.15
N THR A 91 -5.73 6.86 -25.26
CA THR A 91 -5.81 5.93 -26.38
C THR A 91 -4.59 5.03 -26.49
N GLU A 92 -3.38 5.58 -26.28
CA GLU A 92 -2.11 4.89 -26.47
C GLU A 92 -1.21 5.09 -25.25
N ASN A 93 -0.23 4.20 -25.06
CA ASN A 93 0.78 4.29 -24.01
C ASN A 93 0.25 4.69 -22.62
N LYS A 94 -0.90 4.14 -22.27
CA LYS A 94 -1.64 4.48 -21.03
C LYS A 94 -0.78 4.44 -19.76
N PRO A 95 0.08 3.42 -19.52
CA PRO A 95 0.88 3.37 -18.29
C PRO A 95 1.80 4.57 -18.12
N ALA A 96 2.45 5.01 -19.21
CA ALA A 96 3.37 6.14 -19.15
C ALA A 96 2.62 7.46 -18.90
N GLN A 97 1.52 7.70 -19.60
CA GLN A 97 0.72 8.91 -19.43
C GLN A 97 0.08 8.98 -18.04
N MET A 98 -0.40 7.84 -17.51
CA MET A 98 -0.92 7.75 -16.14
C MET A 98 0.14 8.09 -15.10
N TRP A 99 1.38 7.63 -15.29
CA TRP A 99 2.47 7.95 -14.39
C TRP A 99 2.91 9.40 -14.49
N GLU A 100 2.99 9.96 -15.69
CA GLU A 100 3.32 11.37 -15.92
C GLU A 100 2.34 12.28 -15.18
N GLU A 101 1.04 11.95 -15.23
CA GLU A 101 -0.02 12.74 -14.61
C GLU A 101 -0.13 12.51 -13.10
N PHE A 102 -0.05 11.24 -12.65
CA PHE A 102 -0.39 10.88 -11.26
C PHE A 102 0.79 10.37 -10.43
N GLY A 103 1.97 10.16 -11.00
CA GLY A 103 3.09 9.48 -10.35
C GLY A 103 3.50 10.12 -9.03
N GLU A 104 3.67 11.44 -9.00
CA GLU A 104 4.04 12.18 -7.78
C GLU A 104 2.96 12.05 -6.69
N ARG A 105 1.70 12.26 -7.04
CA ARG A 105 0.58 12.14 -6.10
C ARG A 105 0.37 10.70 -5.63
N THR A 106 0.61 9.74 -6.51
CA THR A 106 0.58 8.31 -6.17
C THR A 106 1.69 7.96 -5.17
N ALA A 107 2.91 8.44 -5.41
CA ALA A 107 4.03 8.25 -4.49
C ALA A 107 3.76 8.86 -3.11
N GLU A 108 3.15 10.04 -3.04
CA GLU A 108 2.73 10.67 -1.78
C GLU A 108 1.67 9.81 -1.05
N CYS A 109 0.67 9.29 -1.76
CA CYS A 109 -0.33 8.39 -1.19
C CYS A 109 0.32 7.10 -0.63
N MET A 110 1.27 6.51 -1.36
CA MET A 110 2.02 5.33 -0.92
C MET A 110 2.90 5.64 0.29
N ALA A 111 3.56 6.78 0.32
CA ALA A 111 4.37 7.24 1.44
C ALA A 111 3.53 7.42 2.72
N LEU A 112 2.36 8.05 2.61
CA LEU A 112 1.43 8.18 3.73
C LEU A 112 0.96 6.83 4.24
N GLY A 113 0.63 5.90 3.36
CA GLY A 113 0.24 4.53 3.71
C GLY A 113 1.35 3.79 4.45
N SER A 114 2.58 3.87 3.96
CA SER A 114 3.75 3.23 4.56
C SER A 114 4.05 3.79 5.95
N LEU A 115 4.03 5.12 6.10
CA LEU A 115 4.24 5.78 7.40
C LEU A 115 3.13 5.42 8.40
N ARG A 116 1.88 5.34 7.95
CA ARG A 116 0.75 4.95 8.81
C ARG A 116 0.86 3.49 9.24
N LEU A 117 1.23 2.59 8.34
CA LEU A 117 1.45 1.19 8.67
C LEU A 117 2.58 1.03 9.70
N ALA A 118 3.70 1.71 9.49
CA ALA A 118 4.81 1.72 10.44
C ALA A 118 4.40 2.29 11.81
N SER A 119 3.57 3.35 11.84
CA SER A 119 3.02 3.90 13.10
C SER A 119 2.15 2.88 13.84
N LEU A 120 1.27 2.17 13.14
CA LEU A 120 0.44 1.13 13.72
C LEU A 120 1.28 -0.01 14.31
N TRP A 121 2.26 -0.49 13.58
CA TRP A 121 3.15 -1.57 14.05
C TRP A 121 3.98 -1.15 15.26
N GLN A 122 4.57 0.04 15.23
CA GLN A 122 5.34 0.55 16.36
C GLN A 122 4.47 0.75 17.61
N SER A 123 3.26 1.27 17.43
CA SER A 123 2.32 1.46 18.54
C SER A 123 1.87 0.12 19.12
N ALA A 124 1.51 -0.85 18.28
CA ALA A 124 1.13 -2.21 18.71
C ALA A 124 2.29 -2.93 19.42
N TRP A 125 3.52 -2.76 18.93
CA TRP A 125 4.72 -3.31 19.58
C TRP A 125 4.88 -2.78 21.00
N VAL A 126 4.76 -1.46 21.19
CA VAL A 126 4.88 -0.81 22.50
C VAL A 126 3.74 -1.25 23.42
N GLU A 127 2.50 -1.20 22.93
CA GLU A 127 1.31 -1.59 23.69
C GLU A 127 1.37 -3.08 24.14
N GLY A 128 1.92 -3.94 23.28
CA GLY A 128 2.16 -5.35 23.58
C GLY A 128 3.36 -5.63 24.47
N GLY A 129 4.04 -4.60 24.99
CA GLY A 129 5.22 -4.77 25.86
C GLY A 129 6.50 -5.15 25.11
N GLY A 130 6.55 -4.96 23.81
CA GLY A 130 7.70 -5.29 22.97
C GLY A 130 8.99 -4.58 23.41
N ASP A 131 8.88 -3.34 23.86
CA ASP A 131 10.02 -2.56 24.38
C ASP A 131 10.63 -3.16 25.67
N GLN A 132 9.94 -4.09 26.33
CA GLN A 132 10.44 -4.81 27.51
C GLN A 132 11.21 -6.10 27.13
N ILE A 133 11.18 -6.50 25.86
CA ILE A 133 11.90 -7.67 25.39
C ILE A 133 13.39 -7.33 25.32
N PRO A 134 14.27 -8.06 26.04
CA PRO A 134 15.70 -7.80 25.99
C PRO A 134 16.26 -7.96 24.57
N ASN A 135 17.16 -7.06 24.16
CA ASN A 135 17.73 -7.06 22.81
C ASN A 135 18.40 -8.40 22.42
N ASN A 136 18.96 -9.13 23.41
CA ASN A 136 19.56 -10.45 23.18
C ASN A 136 18.55 -11.56 22.84
N LYS A 137 17.24 -11.30 23.03
CA LYS A 137 16.16 -12.19 22.61
C LYS A 137 15.56 -11.80 21.26
N LEU A 138 15.95 -10.65 20.73
CA LEU A 138 15.54 -10.20 19.39
C LEU A 138 16.54 -10.74 18.38
N THR A 139 16.04 -11.44 17.37
CA THR A 139 16.87 -11.92 16.27
C THR A 139 16.73 -10.95 15.11
N GLU A 140 17.84 -10.30 14.73
CA GLU A 140 17.88 -9.53 13.50
C GLU A 140 17.83 -10.46 12.30
N ILE A 141 16.80 -10.31 11.48
CA ILE A 141 16.69 -11.05 10.23
C ILE A 141 17.41 -10.27 9.13
N LYS A 142 18.45 -10.87 8.55
CA LYS A 142 19.19 -10.26 7.45
C LYS A 142 18.26 -9.97 6.25
N THR A 143 18.40 -8.81 5.65
CA THR A 143 17.62 -8.41 4.46
C THR A 143 17.71 -9.45 3.34
N SER A 144 18.90 -10.08 3.15
CA SER A 144 19.07 -11.15 2.17
C SER A 144 18.21 -12.39 2.45
N ALA A 145 18.03 -12.74 3.72
CA ALA A 145 17.17 -13.86 4.11
C ALA A 145 15.68 -13.53 3.91
N LEU A 146 15.27 -12.28 4.17
CA LEU A 146 13.92 -11.82 3.88
C LEU A 146 13.65 -11.83 2.37
N LYS A 147 14.58 -11.31 1.56
CA LYS A 147 14.50 -11.33 0.11
C LYS A 147 14.36 -12.74 -0.43
N GLN A 148 15.21 -13.66 0.03
CA GLN A 148 15.16 -15.07 -0.36
C GLN A 148 13.80 -15.72 -0.02
N LYS A 149 13.22 -15.41 1.14
CA LYS A 149 11.88 -15.87 1.49
C LYS A 149 10.80 -15.28 0.58
N TYR A 150 10.87 -13.99 0.32
CA TYR A 150 9.93 -13.29 -0.55
C TYR A 150 9.95 -13.83 -1.99
N GLU A 151 11.15 -14.14 -2.51
CA GLU A 151 11.34 -14.70 -3.86
C GLU A 151 11.01 -16.21 -3.92
N ASN A 152 10.85 -16.87 -2.79
CA ASN A 152 10.52 -18.28 -2.74
C ASN A 152 9.04 -18.51 -3.08
N LYS A 153 8.78 -19.05 -4.27
CA LYS A 153 7.42 -19.32 -4.76
C LYS A 153 6.64 -20.34 -3.92
N THR A 154 7.31 -21.08 -3.05
CA THR A 154 6.69 -22.08 -2.16
C THR A 154 6.49 -21.54 -0.73
N PHE A 155 6.90 -20.31 -0.45
CA PHE A 155 6.75 -19.71 0.88
C PHE A 155 5.28 -19.44 1.24
N LEU A 156 4.49 -19.03 0.26
CA LEU A 156 3.03 -19.00 0.30
C LEU A 156 2.54 -19.70 -0.97
N GLU A 157 1.98 -20.87 -0.85
CA GLU A 157 1.48 -21.66 -1.98
C GLU A 157 0.31 -20.93 -2.68
N SER A 158 -0.47 -20.18 -1.91
CA SER A 158 -1.55 -19.36 -2.44
C SER A 158 -1.80 -18.16 -1.55
N LEU A 159 -2.20 -17.01 -2.15
CA LEU A 159 -2.76 -15.85 -1.45
C LEU A 159 -4.29 -15.91 -1.33
N ASN A 160 -4.90 -16.98 -1.85
CA ASN A 160 -6.33 -17.21 -1.73
C ASN A 160 -6.64 -17.75 -0.33
N LEU A 161 -7.48 -17.03 0.42
CA LEU A 161 -7.86 -17.41 1.78
C LEU A 161 -8.50 -18.82 1.86
N LYS A 162 -9.19 -19.25 0.82
CA LYS A 162 -9.77 -20.59 0.75
C LYS A 162 -8.68 -21.66 0.71
N ASP A 163 -7.70 -21.48 -0.17
CA ASP A 163 -6.58 -22.41 -0.30
C ASP A 163 -5.71 -22.44 0.96
N MET A 164 -5.54 -21.28 1.61
CA MET A 164 -4.84 -21.17 2.89
C MET A 164 -5.58 -21.91 4.02
N ALA A 165 -6.91 -21.85 4.06
CA ALA A 165 -7.72 -22.55 5.05
C ALA A 165 -7.77 -24.07 4.81
N GLU A 166 -7.73 -24.51 3.55
CA GLU A 166 -7.70 -25.93 3.17
C GLU A 166 -6.29 -26.53 3.29
N GLY A 167 -5.24 -25.72 3.25
CA GLY A 167 -3.83 -26.14 3.18
C GLY A 167 -3.11 -26.32 4.53
N GLN A 168 -3.80 -26.39 5.67
CA GLN A 168 -3.20 -26.60 7.01
C GLN A 168 -2.18 -25.53 7.44
N ILE A 169 -2.27 -24.31 6.94
CA ILE A 169 -1.37 -23.19 7.30
C ILE A 169 -1.74 -22.58 8.67
N LEU A 170 -2.79 -23.07 9.30
CA LEU A 170 -3.32 -22.60 10.58
C LEU A 170 -3.23 -23.62 11.74
N GLU A 171 -2.27 -24.57 11.71
CA GLU A 171 -1.92 -25.37 12.88
C GLU A 171 -0.86 -24.70 13.77
#